data_4d08700217a92cd4cf879fe792f0b6a1
#
_entry.id   4d08700217a92cd4cf879fe792f0b6a1
#
_cell.length_a   1.000
_cell.length_b   1.000
_cell.length_c   1.000
_cell.angle_alpha   90.00
_cell.angle_beta   90.00
_cell.angle_gamma   90.00
#
_symmetry.space_group_name_H-M   'P 1'
#
loop_
_entity.id
_entity.type
_entity.pdbx_description
1 polymer ?
#
loop_
_entity_poly.entity_id
_entity_poly.type
_entity_poly.pdbx_seq_one_letter_code
_entity_poly.pdbx_strand_id
1 'polypeptide(L)'
;NIEKKIFSSYISELSPDFCEIYNQTYIAQQQNLDKISGMGYRKALEFLVKDYAIFLNQEDEDKIKNASLSSCINNYIDNIKIRHLSLASTWLGNDETHYIKKYQDYTIDDIITFIDATVSFIDSDLAAIKAEKLISSRQNK
;
A
#
# COMPACT_ATOMS: atom_id res chain seq x y z
N ASN A 1 -14.00 -17.19 -14.66
CA ASN A 1 -14.52 -15.94 -14.10
C ASN A 1 -13.39 -15.11 -13.47
N ILE A 2 -13.25 -13.89 -13.94
CA ILE A 2 -12.26 -12.96 -13.40
C ILE A 2 -12.86 -12.27 -12.20
N GLU A 3 -12.14 -12.34 -11.06
CA GLU A 3 -12.55 -11.71 -9.82
C GLU A 3 -11.93 -10.33 -9.69
N LYS A 4 -12.60 -9.47 -8.91
CA LYS A 4 -12.06 -8.19 -8.46
C LYS A 4 -12.06 -8.17 -6.95
N LYS A 5 -11.07 -7.49 -6.37
CA LYS A 5 -11.04 -7.28 -4.93
C LYS A 5 -11.81 -6.01 -4.58
N ILE A 6 -12.65 -6.11 -3.54
CA ILE A 6 -13.41 -4.98 -3.02
C ILE A 6 -12.70 -4.47 -1.77
N PHE A 7 -12.41 -3.19 -1.76
CA PHE A 7 -11.76 -2.52 -0.63
C PHE A 7 -12.79 -1.75 0.19
N SER A 8 -12.46 -1.45 1.45
CA SER A 8 -13.32 -0.64 2.30
C SER A 8 -13.50 0.76 1.73
N SER A 9 -14.50 1.48 2.24
CA SER A 9 -14.71 2.88 1.86
C SER A 9 -13.51 3.74 2.28
N TYR A 10 -12.88 3.46 3.42
CA TYR A 10 -11.69 4.19 3.86
C TYR A 10 -10.54 4.09 2.84
N ILE A 11 -10.25 2.88 2.38
CA ILE A 11 -9.17 2.66 1.40
C ILE A 11 -9.55 3.23 0.04
N SER A 12 -10.78 3.03 -0.40
CA SER A 12 -11.24 3.53 -1.71
C SER A 12 -11.23 5.05 -1.79
N GLU A 13 -11.54 5.74 -0.71
CA GLU A 13 -11.48 7.19 -0.63
C GLU A 13 -10.04 7.70 -0.49
N LEU A 14 -9.22 7.00 0.29
CA LEU A 14 -7.82 7.37 0.48
C LEU A 14 -7.03 7.28 -0.82
N SER A 15 -7.16 6.17 -1.53
CA SER A 15 -6.30 5.85 -2.67
C SER A 15 -7.08 5.11 -3.76
N PRO A 16 -7.94 5.80 -4.51
CA PRO A 16 -8.67 5.18 -5.62
C PRO A 16 -7.73 4.59 -6.68
N ASP A 17 -6.59 5.23 -6.92
CA ASP A 17 -5.60 4.72 -7.86
C ASP A 17 -4.98 3.40 -7.40
N PHE A 18 -4.74 3.23 -6.10
CA PHE A 18 -4.31 1.94 -5.57
C PHE A 18 -5.32 0.85 -5.91
N CYS A 19 -6.59 1.11 -5.66
CA CYS A 19 -7.66 0.13 -5.91
C CYS A 19 -7.73 -0.27 -7.39
N GLU A 20 -7.60 0.70 -8.28
CA GLU A 20 -7.61 0.47 -9.72
C GLU A 20 -6.39 -0.33 -10.17
N ILE A 21 -5.20 0.08 -9.76
CA ILE A 21 -3.96 -0.60 -10.16
C ILE A 21 -3.92 -2.02 -9.58
N TYR A 22 -4.32 -2.18 -8.31
CA TYR A 22 -4.40 -3.50 -7.70
C TYR A 22 -5.30 -4.44 -8.52
N ASN A 23 -6.49 -3.97 -8.90
CA ASN A 23 -7.43 -4.82 -9.62
C ASN A 23 -6.99 -5.10 -11.06
N GLN A 24 -6.35 -4.15 -11.75
CA GLN A 24 -5.73 -4.43 -13.05
C GLN A 24 -4.65 -5.50 -12.91
N THR A 25 -3.85 -5.42 -11.87
CA THR A 25 -2.79 -6.39 -11.58
C THR A 25 -3.38 -7.76 -11.24
N TYR A 26 -4.42 -7.78 -10.43
CA TYR A 26 -5.11 -9.01 -10.04
C TYR A 26 -5.74 -9.71 -11.25
N ILE A 27 -6.32 -8.95 -12.17
CA ILE A 27 -6.81 -9.48 -13.44
C ILE A 27 -5.66 -10.09 -14.26
N ALA A 28 -4.55 -9.38 -14.38
CA ALA A 28 -3.37 -9.87 -15.08
C ALA A 28 -2.86 -11.19 -14.48
N GLN A 29 -2.81 -11.26 -13.15
CA GLN A 29 -2.39 -12.46 -12.43
C GLN A 29 -3.33 -13.64 -12.72
N GLN A 30 -4.64 -13.41 -12.71
CA GLN A 30 -5.63 -14.45 -13.00
C GLN A 30 -5.52 -14.95 -14.44
N GLN A 31 -4.98 -14.15 -15.34
CA GLN A 31 -4.72 -14.53 -16.73
C GLN A 31 -3.30 -15.07 -16.93
N ASN A 32 -2.59 -15.36 -15.84
CA ASN A 32 -1.23 -15.90 -15.86
C ASN A 32 -0.19 -14.98 -16.52
N LEU A 33 -0.40 -13.67 -16.47
CA LEU A 33 0.58 -12.68 -16.94
C LEU A 33 1.59 -12.38 -15.84
N ASP A 34 2.29 -13.43 -15.41
CA ASP A 34 3.16 -13.40 -14.24
C ASP A 34 4.45 -12.61 -14.44
N LYS A 35 4.84 -12.34 -15.68
CA LYS A 35 6.02 -11.52 -15.97
C LYS A 35 5.82 -10.04 -15.61
N ILE A 36 4.58 -9.58 -15.50
CA ILE A 36 4.28 -8.16 -15.23
C ILE A 36 3.47 -7.96 -13.95
N SER A 37 2.81 -8.99 -13.42
CA SER A 37 1.92 -8.79 -12.26
C SER A 37 2.69 -8.38 -11.00
N GLY A 38 3.89 -8.87 -10.78
CA GLY A 38 4.70 -8.43 -9.62
C GLY A 38 5.00 -6.94 -9.66
N MET A 39 5.33 -6.40 -10.84
CA MET A 39 5.54 -4.96 -11.03
C MET A 39 4.26 -4.16 -10.80
N GLY A 40 3.11 -4.71 -11.21
CA GLY A 40 1.81 -4.09 -10.99
C GLY A 40 1.49 -3.96 -9.50
N TYR A 41 1.72 -4.99 -8.72
CA TYR A 41 1.53 -4.93 -7.26
C TYR A 41 2.47 -3.91 -6.62
N ARG A 42 3.71 -3.85 -7.07
CA ARG A 42 4.68 -2.85 -6.60
C ARG A 42 4.19 -1.42 -6.87
N LYS A 43 3.64 -1.19 -8.06
CA LYS A 43 3.08 0.10 -8.42
C LYS A 43 1.87 0.44 -7.55
N ALA A 44 0.97 -0.51 -7.35
CA ALA A 44 -0.20 -0.31 -6.48
C ALA A 44 0.24 0.08 -5.07
N LEU A 45 1.22 -0.63 -4.50
CA LEU A 45 1.74 -0.33 -3.16
C LEU A 45 2.25 1.11 -3.06
N GLU A 46 2.96 1.59 -4.05
CA GLU A 46 3.50 2.96 -4.03
C GLU A 46 2.38 4.00 -3.93
N PHE A 47 1.30 3.83 -4.69
CA PHE A 47 0.16 4.73 -4.60
C PHE A 47 -0.48 4.69 -3.22
N LEU A 48 -0.73 3.50 -2.69
CA LEU A 48 -1.35 3.36 -1.36
C LEU A 48 -0.51 4.03 -0.27
N VAL A 49 0.77 3.72 -0.22
CA VAL A 49 1.65 4.20 0.84
C VAL A 49 1.87 5.70 0.75
N LYS A 50 2.07 6.23 -0.44
CA LYS A 50 2.25 7.67 -0.62
C LYS A 50 0.97 8.43 -0.34
N ASP A 51 -0.19 7.93 -0.76
CA ASP A 51 -1.47 8.56 -0.44
C ASP A 51 -1.72 8.56 1.06
N TYR A 52 -1.39 7.48 1.75
CA TYR A 52 -1.50 7.41 3.20
C TYR A 52 -0.53 8.37 3.90
N ALA A 53 0.72 8.42 3.45
CA ALA A 53 1.73 9.34 4.00
C ALA A 53 1.31 10.80 3.82
N ILE A 54 0.77 11.15 2.66
CA ILE A 54 0.26 12.51 2.39
C ILE A 54 -0.93 12.83 3.29
N PHE A 55 -1.85 11.87 3.48
CA PHE A 55 -3.00 12.06 4.37
C PHE A 55 -2.53 12.42 5.78
N LEU A 56 -1.47 11.79 6.28
CA LEU A 56 -0.92 12.04 7.61
C LEU A 56 -0.03 13.30 7.67
N ASN A 57 0.51 13.75 6.53
CA ASN A 57 1.53 14.81 6.46
C ASN A 57 1.25 15.71 5.25
N GLN A 58 0.11 16.40 5.25
CA GLN A 58 -0.35 17.18 4.10
C GLN A 58 0.64 18.28 3.69
N GLU A 59 1.34 18.86 4.65
CA GLU A 59 2.34 19.90 4.41
C GLU A 59 3.56 19.40 3.63
N ASP A 60 3.81 18.11 3.61
CA ASP A 60 4.95 17.49 2.91
C ASP A 60 4.56 16.80 1.61
N GLU A 61 3.40 17.10 1.06
CA GLU A 61 2.87 16.41 -0.12
C GLU A 61 3.87 16.34 -1.28
N ASP A 62 4.49 17.47 -1.64
CA ASP A 62 5.42 17.49 -2.76
C ASP A 62 6.69 16.67 -2.49
N LYS A 63 7.19 16.71 -1.27
CA LYS A 63 8.34 15.88 -0.87
C LYS A 63 8.03 14.41 -0.97
N ILE A 64 6.83 14.00 -0.51
CA ILE A 64 6.40 12.62 -0.53
C ILE A 64 6.24 12.12 -1.97
N LYS A 65 5.61 12.92 -2.83
CA LYS A 65 5.41 12.57 -4.24
C LYS A 65 6.73 12.31 -4.97
N ASN A 66 7.77 13.04 -4.63
CA ASN A 66 9.06 12.98 -5.31
C ASN A 66 10.08 12.06 -4.63
N ALA A 67 9.77 11.54 -3.45
CA ALA A 67 10.66 10.64 -2.73
C ALA A 67 10.62 9.23 -3.33
N SER A 68 11.69 8.45 -3.09
CA SER A 68 11.62 7.01 -3.32
C SER A 68 10.60 6.39 -2.36
N LEU A 69 10.04 5.25 -2.72
CA LEU A 69 9.07 4.58 -1.86
C LEU A 69 9.70 4.20 -0.51
N SER A 70 10.90 3.64 -0.50
CA SER A 70 11.60 3.29 0.73
C SER A 70 11.84 4.51 1.62
N SER A 71 12.24 5.63 1.03
CA SER A 71 12.46 6.87 1.77
C SER A 71 11.14 7.39 2.38
N CYS A 72 10.07 7.35 1.61
CA CYS A 72 8.73 7.72 2.09
C CYS A 72 8.32 6.87 3.29
N ILE A 73 8.49 5.56 3.19
CA ILE A 73 8.13 4.63 4.27
C ILE A 73 8.95 4.96 5.53
N ASN A 74 10.26 5.09 5.39
CA ASN A 74 11.14 5.31 6.54
C ASN A 74 10.92 6.66 7.22
N ASN A 75 10.56 7.69 6.48
CA ASN A 75 10.46 9.04 7.01
C ASN A 75 9.05 9.45 7.42
N TYR A 76 8.01 8.81 6.88
CA TYR A 76 6.63 9.26 7.07
C TYR A 76 5.68 8.20 7.65
N ILE A 77 6.11 6.95 7.77
CA ILE A 77 5.27 5.88 8.32
C ILE A 77 5.77 5.51 9.72
N ASP A 78 5.07 5.99 10.74
CA ASP A 78 5.46 5.76 12.14
C ASP A 78 5.01 4.40 12.68
N ASN A 79 3.86 3.90 12.23
CA ASN A 79 3.38 2.59 12.67
C ASN A 79 4.35 1.50 12.22
N ILE A 80 4.94 0.79 13.18
CA ILE A 80 6.02 -0.15 12.90
C ILE A 80 5.57 -1.35 12.05
N LYS A 81 4.34 -1.80 12.22
CA LYS A 81 3.82 -2.93 11.44
C LYS A 81 3.59 -2.52 9.98
N ILE A 82 3.02 -1.34 9.75
CA ILE A 82 2.83 -0.81 8.40
C ILE A 82 4.18 -0.58 7.74
N ARG A 83 5.16 -0.04 8.49
CA ARG A 83 6.51 0.18 7.98
C ARG A 83 7.16 -1.12 7.52
N HIS A 84 7.16 -2.15 8.36
CA HIS A 84 7.79 -3.44 8.04
C HIS A 84 7.09 -4.13 6.86
N LEU A 85 5.77 -4.17 6.88
CA LEU A 85 5.00 -4.81 5.81
C LEU A 85 5.20 -4.10 4.47
N SER A 86 5.17 -2.77 4.48
CA SER A 86 5.34 -2.00 3.25
C SER A 86 6.78 -2.04 2.74
N LEU A 87 7.79 -2.05 3.62
CA LEU A 87 9.18 -2.22 3.21
C LEU A 87 9.42 -3.58 2.60
N ALA A 88 8.94 -4.65 3.23
CA ALA A 88 9.07 -6.00 2.68
C ALA A 88 8.40 -6.10 1.31
N SER A 89 7.20 -5.56 1.16
CA SER A 89 6.50 -5.50 -0.13
C SER A 89 7.30 -4.73 -1.18
N THR A 90 7.92 -3.63 -0.78
CA THR A 90 8.74 -2.80 -1.67
C THR A 90 9.96 -3.58 -2.18
N TRP A 91 10.66 -4.26 -1.26
CA TRP A 91 11.86 -5.04 -1.63
C TRP A 91 11.51 -6.17 -2.59
N LEU A 92 10.45 -6.94 -2.29
CA LEU A 92 10.02 -8.02 -3.17
C LEU A 92 9.48 -7.50 -4.49
N GLY A 93 8.76 -6.38 -4.47
CA GLY A 93 8.24 -5.77 -5.69
C GLY A 93 9.36 -5.23 -6.59
N ASN A 94 10.40 -4.63 -6.00
CA ASN A 94 11.58 -4.19 -6.76
C ASN A 94 12.27 -5.38 -7.44
N ASP A 95 12.36 -6.53 -6.77
CA ASP A 95 12.94 -7.74 -7.35
C ASP A 95 12.23 -8.16 -8.63
N GLU A 96 10.93 -7.93 -8.72
CA GLU A 96 10.14 -8.30 -9.91
C GLU A 96 10.48 -7.48 -11.14
N THR A 97 11.20 -6.37 -10.98
CA THR A 97 11.67 -5.53 -12.10
C THR A 97 13.09 -5.86 -12.53
N HIS A 98 13.83 -6.64 -11.74
CA HIS A 98 15.25 -6.91 -11.98
C HIS A 98 15.47 -8.20 -12.78
N TYR A 99 16.54 -8.22 -13.57
CA TYR A 99 16.94 -9.40 -14.33
C TYR A 99 17.27 -10.56 -13.39
N ILE A 100 17.98 -10.28 -12.29
CA ILE A 100 18.32 -11.27 -11.27
C ILE A 100 17.56 -10.94 -9.99
N LYS A 101 16.77 -11.90 -9.49
CA LYS A 101 16.04 -11.75 -8.23
C LYS A 101 16.98 -11.97 -7.04
N LYS A 102 16.92 -11.05 -6.10
CA LYS A 102 17.71 -11.05 -4.88
C LYS A 102 17.11 -11.98 -3.80
N TYR A 103 15.79 -11.98 -3.69
CA TYR A 103 15.05 -12.71 -2.66
C TYR A 103 14.33 -13.91 -3.30
N GLN A 104 15.10 -14.94 -3.70
CA GLN A 104 14.58 -16.04 -4.51
C GLN A 104 13.64 -16.98 -3.76
N ASP A 105 13.68 -16.96 -2.41
CA ASP A 105 12.79 -17.79 -1.58
C ASP A 105 11.38 -17.20 -1.43
N TYR A 106 11.15 -16.02 -1.96
CA TYR A 106 9.86 -15.33 -1.89
C TYR A 106 9.19 -15.29 -3.26
N THR A 107 7.86 -15.31 -3.25
CA THR A 107 7.04 -15.34 -4.46
C THR A 107 6.10 -14.15 -4.52
N ILE A 108 5.37 -14.02 -5.62
CA ILE A 108 4.32 -13.01 -5.76
C ILE A 108 3.24 -13.17 -4.68
N ASP A 109 2.99 -14.40 -4.21
CA ASP A 109 2.01 -14.62 -3.14
C ASP A 109 2.45 -13.95 -1.84
N ASP A 110 3.74 -13.89 -1.57
CA ASP A 110 4.27 -13.15 -0.41
C ASP A 110 4.06 -11.65 -0.56
N ILE A 111 4.25 -11.10 -1.77
CA ILE A 111 3.98 -9.69 -2.06
C ILE A 111 2.51 -9.39 -1.77
N ILE A 112 1.61 -10.20 -2.27
CA ILE A 112 0.16 -10.04 -2.07
C ILE A 112 -0.19 -10.11 -0.59
N THR A 113 0.35 -11.08 0.14
CA THR A 113 0.14 -11.22 1.58
C THR A 113 0.57 -9.96 2.33
N PHE A 114 1.75 -9.43 2.02
CA PHE A 114 2.26 -8.24 2.70
C PHE A 114 1.47 -6.98 2.33
N ILE A 115 1.05 -6.85 1.08
CA ILE A 115 0.21 -5.73 0.63
C ILE A 115 -1.16 -5.81 1.31
N ASP A 116 -1.78 -6.98 1.34
CA ASP A 116 -3.10 -7.14 1.96
C ASP A 116 -3.05 -6.85 3.46
N ALA A 117 -1.99 -7.25 4.15
CA ALA A 117 -1.79 -6.90 5.55
C ALA A 117 -1.56 -5.39 5.74
N THR A 118 -0.81 -4.75 4.84
CA THR A 118 -0.61 -3.29 4.85
C THR A 118 -1.96 -2.58 4.73
N VAL A 119 -2.80 -3.00 3.80
CA VAL A 119 -4.16 -2.47 3.61
C VAL A 119 -4.96 -2.59 4.91
N SER A 120 -4.94 -3.76 5.55
CA SER A 120 -5.69 -4.00 6.79
C SER A 120 -5.27 -3.07 7.92
N PHE A 121 -3.96 -2.85 8.09
CA PHE A 121 -3.46 -1.95 9.14
C PHE A 121 -3.76 -0.49 8.84
N ILE A 122 -3.66 -0.05 7.58
CA ILE A 122 -4.03 1.31 7.19
C ILE A 122 -5.52 1.53 7.40
N ASP A 123 -6.36 0.58 7.01
CA ASP A 123 -7.80 0.63 7.19
C ASP A 123 -8.15 0.80 8.67
N SER A 124 -7.53 0.00 9.54
CA SER A 124 -7.72 0.10 10.99
C SER A 124 -7.26 1.44 11.55
N ASP A 125 -6.15 1.98 11.05
CA ASP A 125 -5.63 3.28 11.49
C ASP A 125 -6.58 4.42 11.11
N LEU A 126 -7.12 4.39 9.89
CA LEU A 126 -8.08 5.40 9.44
C LEU A 126 -9.36 5.37 10.28
N ALA A 127 -9.84 4.19 10.63
CA ALA A 127 -10.98 4.04 11.54
C ALA A 127 -10.66 4.58 12.93
N ALA A 128 -9.46 4.31 13.45
CA ALA A 128 -9.02 4.82 14.75
C ALA A 128 -8.93 6.34 14.77
N ILE A 129 -8.44 6.96 13.69
CA ILE A 129 -8.39 8.43 13.56
C ILE A 129 -9.80 9.03 13.63
N LYS A 130 -10.76 8.41 12.96
CA LYS A 130 -12.15 8.84 13.00
C LYS A 130 -12.73 8.72 14.42
N ALA A 131 -12.42 7.63 15.12
CA ALA A 131 -12.84 7.42 16.50
C ALA A 131 -12.24 8.48 17.44
N GLU A 132 -10.97 8.82 17.26
CA GLU A 132 -10.30 9.86 18.02
C GLU A 132 -10.98 11.23 17.85
N LYS A 133 -11.38 11.57 16.64
CA LYS A 133 -12.11 12.82 16.36
C LYS A 133 -13.45 12.88 17.12
N LEU A 134 -14.18 11.77 17.16
CA LEU A 134 -15.41 11.68 17.92
C LEU A 134 -15.16 11.91 19.41
N ILE A 135 -14.15 11.24 19.97
CA ILE A 135 -13.80 11.36 21.40
C ILE A 135 -13.40 12.80 21.72
N SER A 136 -12.54 13.41 20.90
CA SER A 136 -12.08 14.79 21.08
C SER A 136 -13.21 15.80 20.99
N SER A 137 -14.16 15.62 20.08
CA SER A 137 -15.30 16.51 19.94
C SER A 137 -16.18 16.51 21.21
N ARG A 138 -16.29 15.37 21.87
CA ARG A 138 -17.08 15.24 23.09
C ARG A 138 -16.37 15.87 24.30
N GLN A 139 -15.05 15.76 24.37
CA GLN A 139 -14.24 16.34 25.45
C GLN A 139 -14.21 17.87 25.39
N ASN A 140 -14.43 18.46 24.24
CA ASN A 140 -14.39 19.91 24.01
C ASN A 140 -15.73 20.61 24.25
N LYS A 141 -16.73 19.90 24.76
CA LYS A 141 -18.05 20.48 25.08
C LYS A 141 -18.14 20.91 26.54
#